data_3cfff44a44cc6a14e395c82c44c9ce1b
#
_entry.id   3cfff44a44cc6a14e395c82c44c9ce1b
#
_cell.length_a   1.000
_cell.length_b   1.000
_cell.length_c   1.000
_cell.angle_alpha   90.00
_cell.angle_beta   90.00
_cell.angle_gamma   90.00
#
_symmetry.space_group_name_H-M   'P 1'
#
loop_
_entity.id
_entity.type
_entity.pdbx_description
1 polymer ?
#
loop_
_entity_poly.entity_id
_entity_poly.type
_entity_poly.pdbx_seq_one_letter_code
_entity_poly.pdbx_strand_id
1 'polypeptide(L)'
;MRAVISALLITVVIASAATVTAPASAAPQAAAPQACPAYLDHEFRKLHSSQTINICKAFAGKPLLIVNTASHCGFTPQFKGLEATYQKYKGRGLVVVGFASDDFNQEAKDEAEAADTCFLNYGVTFTMLSPQHVKGPEANPVFQELNRQTAAPGWNFNKYLVRADGKVLQHLDSKVAPESSEFTTAVESLLK
;
A
#
# COMPACT_ATOMS: atom_id res chain seq x y z
N MET A 1 16.83 97.63 33.57
CA MET A 1 17.71 96.47 33.17
C MET A 1 16.85 95.23 33.37
N ARG A 2 16.28 94.68 32.29
CA ARG A 2 15.42 93.51 32.32
C ARG A 2 16.19 92.36 31.69
N ALA A 3 16.46 91.28 32.46
CA ALA A 3 17.05 90.07 31.99
C ALA A 3 15.99 89.18 31.42
N VAL A 4 16.13 88.76 30.17
CA VAL A 4 15.26 87.79 29.50
C VAL A 4 15.93 86.43 29.64
N ILE A 5 15.23 85.50 30.33
CA ILE A 5 15.61 84.10 30.48
C ILE A 5 14.96 83.32 29.36
N SER A 6 15.76 82.80 28.43
CA SER A 6 15.31 81.97 27.36
C SER A 6 15.28 80.50 27.85
N ALA A 7 14.09 79.91 27.87
CA ALA A 7 13.92 78.50 28.21
C ALA A 7 14.09 77.62 26.96
N LEU A 8 15.10 76.73 27.00
CA LEU A 8 15.37 75.73 25.97
C LEU A 8 14.55 74.49 26.21
N LEU A 9 13.54 74.25 25.36
CA LEU A 9 12.72 73.03 25.38
C LEU A 9 13.50 71.92 24.69
N ILE A 10 13.92 70.90 25.42
CA ILE A 10 14.53 69.68 24.90
C ILE A 10 13.40 68.70 24.59
N THR A 11 13.14 68.46 23.31
CA THR A 11 12.18 67.43 22.85
C THR A 11 12.90 66.07 22.86
N VAL A 12 12.50 65.20 23.78
CA VAL A 12 12.96 63.77 23.78
C VAL A 12 12.15 63.00 22.80
N VAL A 13 12.76 62.56 21.72
CA VAL A 13 12.16 61.63 20.73
C VAL A 13 12.37 60.20 21.28
N ILE A 14 11.28 59.55 21.74
CA ILE A 14 11.32 58.17 22.13
C ILE A 14 11.16 57.31 20.82
N ALA A 15 12.25 56.71 20.39
CA ALA A 15 12.23 55.75 19.29
C ALA A 15 11.64 54.42 19.81
N SER A 16 10.44 54.07 19.44
CA SER A 16 9.85 52.78 19.68
C SER A 16 10.48 51.74 18.73
N ALA A 17 11.32 50.85 19.25
CA ALA A 17 11.83 49.69 18.52
C ALA A 17 10.73 48.62 18.37
N ALA A 18 10.19 48.47 17.18
CA ALA A 18 9.25 47.39 16.87
C ALA A 18 10.08 46.09 16.73
N THR A 19 9.94 45.19 17.70
CA THR A 19 10.49 43.82 17.60
C THR A 19 9.68 43.01 16.61
N VAL A 20 10.24 42.78 15.42
CA VAL A 20 9.71 41.86 14.42
C VAL A 20 10.00 40.44 14.90
N THR A 21 9.01 39.78 15.49
CA THR A 21 9.07 38.34 15.77
C THR A 21 8.88 37.59 14.45
N ALA A 22 9.94 36.96 13.95
CA ALA A 22 9.87 36.04 12.81
C ALA A 22 9.00 34.82 13.17
N PRO A 23 8.11 34.36 12.28
CA PRO A 23 7.36 33.14 12.54
C PRO A 23 8.32 31.95 12.64
N ALA A 24 8.21 31.23 13.75
CA ALA A 24 8.94 29.97 13.91
C ALA A 24 8.53 29.00 12.82
N SER A 25 9.47 28.61 11.97
CA SER A 25 9.27 27.57 10.97
C SER A 25 8.93 26.27 11.70
N ALA A 26 7.69 25.81 11.56
CA ALA A 26 7.26 24.51 12.08
C ALA A 26 8.07 23.42 11.34
N ALA A 27 8.94 22.73 12.08
CA ALA A 27 9.60 21.54 11.57
C ALA A 27 8.54 20.53 11.11
N PRO A 28 8.79 19.76 10.02
CA PRO A 28 7.86 18.71 9.59
C PRO A 28 7.65 17.75 10.77
N GLN A 29 6.44 17.70 11.31
CA GLN A 29 6.08 16.68 12.27
C GLN A 29 6.21 15.33 11.57
N ALA A 30 7.11 14.48 12.04
CA ALA A 30 7.18 13.10 11.63
C ALA A 30 5.79 12.50 11.85
N ALA A 31 5.16 12.02 10.75
CA ALA A 31 3.85 11.38 10.84
C ALA A 31 3.95 10.24 11.86
N ALA A 32 3.04 10.26 12.85
CA ALA A 32 2.94 9.16 13.81
C ALA A 32 2.85 7.83 13.03
N PRO A 33 3.47 6.74 13.52
CA PRO A 33 3.38 5.44 12.87
C PRO A 33 1.90 5.14 12.62
N GLN A 34 1.51 5.02 11.36
CA GLN A 34 0.12 4.68 11.01
C GLN A 34 -0.16 3.30 11.62
N ALA A 35 -1.16 3.25 12.51
CA ALA A 35 -1.58 1.98 13.07
C ALA A 35 -2.01 1.08 11.91
N CYS A 36 -1.45 -0.12 11.86
CA CYS A 36 -1.78 -1.06 10.82
C CYS A 36 -3.26 -1.47 10.92
N PRO A 37 -4.00 -1.50 9.81
CA PRO A 37 -5.38 -1.95 9.80
C PRO A 37 -5.53 -3.36 10.36
N ALA A 38 -6.48 -3.57 11.27
CA ALA A 38 -6.66 -4.85 11.97
C ALA A 38 -6.82 -6.06 11.03
N TYR A 39 -7.45 -5.88 9.88
CA TYR A 39 -7.65 -6.96 8.90
C TYR A 39 -6.35 -7.42 8.21
N LEU A 40 -5.28 -6.63 8.27
CA LEU A 40 -3.94 -7.01 7.80
C LEU A 40 -3.09 -7.62 8.92
N ASP A 41 -3.49 -7.52 10.19
CA ASP A 41 -2.74 -8.03 11.35
C ASP A 41 -3.06 -9.52 11.60
N HIS A 42 -2.77 -10.32 10.59
CA HIS A 42 -2.94 -11.77 10.62
C HIS A 42 -1.68 -12.48 10.11
N GLU A 43 -1.43 -13.66 10.68
CA GLU A 43 -0.34 -14.54 10.25
C GLU A 43 -0.84 -15.41 9.09
N PHE A 44 -0.04 -15.46 8.03
CA PHE A 44 -0.27 -16.33 6.88
C PHE A 44 0.97 -17.17 6.62
N ARG A 45 0.79 -18.43 6.28
CA ARG A 45 1.89 -19.27 5.82
C ARG A 45 2.28 -18.90 4.39
N LYS A 46 3.57 -18.79 4.12
CA LYS A 46 4.06 -18.61 2.75
C LYS A 46 3.85 -19.87 1.93
N LEU A 47 3.66 -19.70 0.63
CA LEU A 47 3.49 -20.80 -0.32
C LEU A 47 4.68 -21.74 -0.24
N HIS A 48 4.39 -23.04 -0.14
CA HIS A 48 5.36 -24.15 -0.09
C HIS A 48 6.50 -23.90 0.92
N SER A 49 6.17 -23.41 2.10
CA SER A 49 7.12 -23.08 3.15
C SER A 49 6.52 -23.28 4.54
N SER A 50 7.35 -23.59 5.54
CA SER A 50 6.96 -23.56 6.95
C SER A 50 6.98 -22.14 7.55
N GLN A 51 7.47 -21.14 6.81
CA GLN A 51 7.53 -19.77 7.29
C GLN A 51 6.15 -19.11 7.25
N THR A 52 5.87 -18.31 8.28
CA THR A 52 4.71 -17.41 8.31
C THR A 52 5.15 -15.97 8.11
N ILE A 53 4.20 -15.14 7.70
CA ILE A 53 4.35 -13.71 7.60
C ILE A 53 3.08 -13.03 8.14
N ASN A 54 3.27 -12.02 8.97
CA ASN A 54 2.21 -11.11 9.33
C ASN A 54 2.31 -9.88 8.42
N ILE A 55 1.24 -9.64 7.65
CA ILE A 55 1.24 -8.58 6.62
C ILE A 55 1.47 -7.21 7.26
N CYS A 56 0.86 -6.96 8.42
CA CYS A 56 1.06 -5.74 9.18
C CYS A 56 2.52 -5.54 9.60
N LYS A 57 3.08 -6.53 10.29
CA LYS A 57 4.45 -6.43 10.80
C LYS A 57 5.49 -6.27 9.69
N ALA A 58 5.24 -6.91 8.53
CA ALA A 58 6.15 -6.86 7.39
C ALA A 58 6.01 -5.60 6.53
N PHE A 59 4.80 -5.07 6.41
CA PHE A 59 4.47 -4.09 5.37
C PHE A 59 3.68 -2.88 5.87
N ALA A 60 3.63 -2.62 7.19
CA ALA A 60 2.93 -1.46 7.75
C ALA A 60 3.31 -0.16 7.03
N GLY A 61 2.32 0.66 6.71
CA GLY A 61 2.52 1.95 6.08
C GLY A 61 2.95 1.89 4.61
N LYS A 62 2.90 0.71 3.97
CA LYS A 62 3.20 0.56 2.54
C LYS A 62 1.94 0.35 1.72
N PRO A 63 1.89 0.88 0.49
CA PRO A 63 0.84 0.55 -0.46
C PRO A 63 0.95 -0.91 -0.91
N LEU A 64 -0.20 -1.62 -0.94
CA LEU A 64 -0.25 -3.03 -1.28
C LEU A 64 -1.01 -3.25 -2.59
N LEU A 65 -0.50 -4.14 -3.42
CA LEU A 65 -1.23 -4.79 -4.50
C LEU A 65 -1.52 -6.23 -4.06
N ILE A 66 -2.77 -6.51 -3.72
CA ILE A 66 -3.22 -7.84 -3.30
C ILE A 66 -3.91 -8.52 -4.46
N VAL A 67 -3.54 -9.77 -4.75
CA VAL A 67 -4.05 -10.54 -5.89
C VAL A 67 -4.42 -11.95 -5.44
N ASN A 68 -5.62 -12.44 -5.79
CA ASN A 68 -5.94 -13.85 -5.66
C ASN A 68 -5.47 -14.59 -6.93
N THR A 69 -4.76 -15.69 -6.75
CA THR A 69 -4.07 -16.39 -7.83
C THR A 69 -4.46 -17.86 -7.91
N ALA A 70 -4.17 -18.49 -9.04
CA ALA A 70 -4.30 -19.93 -9.22
C ALA A 70 -3.34 -20.43 -10.31
N SER A 71 -2.91 -21.69 -10.20
CA SER A 71 -1.87 -22.30 -11.06
C SER A 71 -2.39 -22.71 -12.45
N HIS A 72 -3.66 -23.10 -12.57
CA HIS A 72 -4.24 -23.68 -13.79
C HIS A 72 -5.29 -22.76 -14.44
N CYS A 73 -5.19 -21.45 -14.20
CA CYS A 73 -6.10 -20.45 -14.72
C CYS A 73 -5.65 -19.92 -16.09
N GLY A 74 -6.58 -19.60 -16.98
CA GLY A 74 -6.25 -18.90 -18.22
C GLY A 74 -5.55 -17.56 -18.01
N PHE A 75 -5.66 -16.98 -16.82
CA PHE A 75 -4.99 -15.72 -16.42
C PHE A 75 -3.63 -15.95 -15.71
N THR A 76 -3.18 -17.19 -15.47
CA THR A 76 -1.89 -17.50 -14.84
C THR A 76 -0.70 -16.79 -15.50
N PRO A 77 -0.65 -16.59 -16.83
CA PRO A 77 0.40 -15.80 -17.47
C PRO A 77 0.55 -14.36 -16.95
N GLN A 78 -0.48 -13.81 -16.27
CA GLN A 78 -0.38 -12.47 -15.64
C GLN A 78 0.66 -12.41 -14.50
N PHE A 79 1.11 -13.53 -13.96
CA PHE A 79 2.23 -13.53 -13.02
C PHE A 79 3.46 -12.81 -13.58
N LYS A 80 3.74 -12.95 -14.87
CA LYS A 80 4.87 -12.27 -15.51
C LYS A 80 4.74 -10.74 -15.44
N GLY A 81 3.57 -10.22 -15.74
CA GLY A 81 3.31 -8.78 -15.69
C GLY A 81 3.24 -8.25 -14.25
N LEU A 82 2.69 -9.06 -13.30
CA LEU A 82 2.69 -8.72 -11.88
C LEU A 82 4.12 -8.65 -11.32
N GLU A 83 4.99 -9.61 -11.69
CA GLU A 83 6.40 -9.59 -11.30
C GLU A 83 7.13 -8.39 -11.90
N ALA A 84 6.93 -8.10 -13.19
CA ALA A 84 7.50 -6.91 -13.82
C ALA A 84 7.06 -5.61 -13.11
N THR A 85 5.78 -5.52 -12.71
CA THR A 85 5.26 -4.41 -11.94
C THR A 85 5.93 -4.32 -10.57
N TYR A 86 6.05 -5.44 -9.85
CA TYR A 86 6.75 -5.48 -8.58
C TYR A 86 8.19 -4.99 -8.70
N GLN A 87 8.95 -5.52 -9.65
CA GLN A 87 10.34 -5.12 -9.86
C GLN A 87 10.47 -3.62 -10.17
N LYS A 88 9.56 -3.08 -10.99
CA LYS A 88 9.54 -1.67 -11.37
C LYS A 88 9.26 -0.74 -10.18
N TYR A 89 8.33 -1.13 -9.30
CA TYR A 89 7.79 -0.22 -8.28
C TYR A 89 8.19 -0.54 -6.84
N LYS A 90 8.84 -1.68 -6.56
CA LYS A 90 9.30 -2.03 -5.20
C LYS A 90 10.21 -0.96 -4.58
N GLY A 91 11.06 -0.32 -5.40
CA GLY A 91 11.91 0.80 -4.96
C GLY A 91 11.13 2.06 -4.57
N ARG A 92 9.86 2.19 -5.02
CA ARG A 92 8.92 3.25 -4.63
C ARG A 92 8.00 2.82 -3.48
N GLY A 93 8.23 1.65 -2.90
CA GLY A 93 7.49 1.16 -1.74
C GLY A 93 6.33 0.21 -2.05
N LEU A 94 6.04 -0.09 -3.33
CA LEU A 94 4.99 -1.04 -3.66
C LEU A 94 5.32 -2.42 -3.09
N VAL A 95 4.35 -3.01 -2.40
CA VAL A 95 4.37 -4.41 -1.99
C VAL A 95 3.32 -5.17 -2.79
N VAL A 96 3.69 -6.35 -3.30
CA VAL A 96 2.75 -7.27 -3.96
C VAL A 96 2.60 -8.50 -3.09
N VAL A 97 1.35 -8.91 -2.84
CA VAL A 97 1.01 -10.12 -2.08
C VAL A 97 0.03 -10.95 -2.88
N GLY A 98 0.45 -12.15 -3.27
CA GLY A 98 -0.39 -13.14 -3.93
C GLY A 98 -0.99 -14.11 -2.91
N PHE A 99 -2.28 -14.31 -2.98
CA PHE A 99 -3.02 -15.32 -2.23
C PHE A 99 -3.40 -16.44 -3.20
N ALA A 100 -2.71 -17.58 -3.13
CA ALA A 100 -3.15 -18.76 -3.84
C ALA A 100 -4.56 -19.16 -3.35
N SER A 101 -5.44 -19.60 -4.25
CA SER A 101 -6.81 -19.98 -3.89
C SER A 101 -7.40 -21.00 -4.85
N ASP A 102 -8.03 -22.04 -4.29
CA ASP A 102 -8.80 -23.03 -5.05
C ASP A 102 -10.31 -22.72 -5.09
N ASP A 103 -10.74 -21.56 -4.65
CA ASP A 103 -12.17 -21.19 -4.63
C ASP A 103 -12.84 -21.19 -6.01
N PHE A 104 -12.05 -21.23 -7.07
CA PHE A 104 -12.51 -21.34 -8.46
C PHE A 104 -12.11 -22.66 -9.12
N ASN A 105 -11.66 -23.65 -8.33
CA ASN A 105 -11.24 -24.99 -8.77
C ASN A 105 -10.15 -24.96 -9.85
N GLN A 106 -9.19 -24.04 -9.69
CA GLN A 106 -8.08 -23.86 -10.65
C GLN A 106 -6.70 -23.78 -9.97
N GLU A 107 -6.62 -24.04 -8.67
CA GLU A 107 -5.33 -24.15 -8.01
C GLU A 107 -4.82 -25.59 -8.09
N ALA A 108 -3.49 -25.75 -8.18
CA ALA A 108 -2.84 -27.06 -8.10
C ALA A 108 -3.20 -27.75 -6.78
N LYS A 109 -3.44 -29.06 -6.82
CA LYS A 109 -3.76 -29.84 -5.62
C LYS A 109 -2.52 -30.09 -4.75
N ASP A 110 -1.34 -30.05 -5.38
CA ASP A 110 -0.06 -30.10 -4.70
C ASP A 110 0.54 -28.69 -4.61
N GLU A 111 0.87 -28.27 -3.41
CA GLU A 111 1.43 -26.95 -3.15
C GLU A 111 2.84 -26.79 -3.77
N ALA A 112 3.61 -27.90 -3.97
CA ALA A 112 4.86 -27.84 -4.68
C ALA A 112 4.65 -27.45 -6.15
N GLU A 113 3.63 -28.01 -6.82
CA GLU A 113 3.26 -27.64 -8.19
C GLU A 113 2.84 -26.16 -8.27
N ALA A 114 2.07 -25.68 -7.29
CA ALA A 114 1.70 -24.25 -7.21
C ALA A 114 2.94 -23.35 -7.09
N ALA A 115 3.90 -23.75 -6.26
CA ALA A 115 5.15 -23.03 -6.07
C ALA A 115 6.02 -23.05 -7.35
N ASP A 116 6.14 -24.19 -7.99
CA ASP A 116 6.88 -24.32 -9.26
C ASP A 116 6.25 -23.45 -10.34
N THR A 117 4.93 -23.42 -10.41
CA THR A 117 4.23 -22.56 -11.36
C THR A 117 4.60 -21.11 -11.14
N CYS A 118 4.46 -20.55 -9.96
CA CYS A 118 4.72 -19.12 -9.75
C CYS A 118 6.21 -18.79 -9.69
N PHE A 119 7.04 -19.56 -8.96
CA PHE A 119 8.43 -19.21 -8.72
C PHE A 119 9.35 -19.62 -9.86
N LEU A 120 9.21 -20.85 -10.40
CA LEU A 120 10.10 -21.35 -11.44
C LEU A 120 9.63 -20.94 -12.84
N ASN A 121 8.35 -21.12 -13.16
CA ASN A 121 7.86 -20.88 -14.52
C ASN A 121 7.66 -19.40 -14.83
N TYR A 122 7.25 -18.59 -13.83
CA TYR A 122 7.00 -17.16 -14.00
C TYR A 122 8.00 -16.25 -13.27
N GLY A 123 8.93 -16.82 -12.49
CA GLY A 123 9.98 -16.06 -11.82
C GLY A 123 9.48 -15.09 -10.74
N VAL A 124 8.34 -15.39 -10.11
CA VAL A 124 7.77 -14.53 -9.07
C VAL A 124 8.72 -14.40 -7.88
N THR A 125 8.98 -13.18 -7.46
CA THR A 125 9.83 -12.86 -6.29
C THR A 125 9.08 -12.10 -5.20
N PHE A 126 7.87 -11.63 -5.48
CA PHE A 126 7.01 -11.04 -4.45
C PHE A 126 6.40 -12.12 -3.52
N THR A 127 5.80 -11.69 -2.42
CA THR A 127 5.26 -12.61 -1.42
C THR A 127 4.07 -13.39 -1.96
N MET A 128 4.19 -14.73 -1.96
CA MET A 128 3.09 -15.65 -2.22
C MET A 128 2.69 -16.36 -0.93
N LEU A 129 1.39 -16.46 -0.69
CA LEU A 129 0.81 -17.14 0.47
C LEU A 129 0.21 -18.49 0.06
N SER A 130 0.23 -19.44 1.00
CA SER A 130 -0.39 -20.75 0.82
C SER A 130 -1.89 -20.61 0.50
N PRO A 131 -2.54 -21.63 -0.08
CA PRO A 131 -3.94 -21.58 -0.46
C PRO A 131 -4.85 -21.08 0.66
N GLN A 132 -5.69 -20.10 0.33
CA GLN A 132 -6.63 -19.42 1.21
C GLN A 132 -7.99 -19.27 0.55
N HIS A 133 -9.05 -19.21 1.35
CA HIS A 133 -10.36 -18.78 0.87
C HIS A 133 -10.37 -17.26 0.67
N VAL A 134 -10.85 -16.82 -0.50
CA VAL A 134 -10.90 -15.40 -0.91
C VAL A 134 -12.34 -14.89 -1.13
N LYS A 135 -13.32 -15.79 -1.09
CA LYS A 135 -14.75 -15.45 -1.25
C LYS A 135 -15.62 -16.25 -0.29
N GLY A 136 -16.88 -15.82 -0.16
CA GLY A 136 -17.86 -16.47 0.69
C GLY A 136 -17.59 -16.28 2.19
N PRO A 137 -18.33 -17.02 3.04
CA PRO A 137 -18.24 -16.86 4.49
C PRO A 137 -16.90 -17.34 5.08
N GLU A 138 -16.18 -18.20 4.37
CA GLU A 138 -14.88 -18.74 4.79
C GLU A 138 -13.70 -17.92 4.30
N ALA A 139 -13.94 -16.80 3.60
CA ALA A 139 -12.87 -15.89 3.15
C ALA A 139 -11.97 -15.49 4.33
N ASN A 140 -10.68 -15.48 4.12
CA ASN A 140 -9.73 -15.04 5.14
C ASN A 140 -9.97 -13.56 5.53
N PRO A 141 -9.50 -13.10 6.69
CA PRO A 141 -9.80 -11.75 7.19
C PRO A 141 -9.43 -10.62 6.23
N VAL A 142 -8.36 -10.79 5.44
CA VAL A 142 -7.96 -9.80 4.43
C VAL A 142 -9.04 -9.69 3.36
N PHE A 143 -9.45 -10.81 2.77
CA PHE A 143 -10.46 -10.81 1.72
C PHE A 143 -11.87 -10.51 2.25
N GLN A 144 -12.21 -10.84 3.49
CA GLN A 144 -13.47 -10.37 4.09
C GLN A 144 -13.57 -8.85 4.04
N GLU A 145 -12.50 -8.15 4.42
CA GLU A 145 -12.49 -6.69 4.43
C GLU A 145 -12.38 -6.08 3.02
N LEU A 146 -11.53 -6.63 2.13
CA LEU A 146 -11.46 -6.20 0.73
C LEU A 146 -12.82 -6.33 0.03
N ASN A 147 -13.50 -7.46 0.25
CA ASN A 147 -14.83 -7.74 -0.29
C ASN A 147 -15.88 -6.77 0.24
N ARG A 148 -15.80 -6.41 1.53
CA ARG A 148 -16.68 -5.42 2.16
C ARG A 148 -16.47 -4.02 1.62
N GLN A 149 -15.21 -3.64 1.35
CA GLN A 149 -14.88 -2.30 0.81
C GLN A 149 -15.25 -2.16 -0.66
N THR A 150 -15.24 -3.26 -1.42
CA THR A 150 -15.48 -3.23 -2.87
C THR A 150 -16.43 -4.35 -3.31
N ALA A 151 -15.88 -5.49 -3.71
CA ALA A 151 -16.61 -6.70 -4.08
C ALA A 151 -15.70 -7.91 -3.92
N ALA A 152 -16.30 -9.09 -3.72
CA ALA A 152 -15.58 -10.35 -3.79
C ALA A 152 -15.01 -10.59 -5.20
N PRO A 153 -13.87 -11.30 -5.32
CA PRO A 153 -13.32 -11.62 -6.61
C PRO A 153 -14.31 -12.49 -7.41
N GLY A 154 -14.60 -12.07 -8.64
CA GLY A 154 -15.45 -12.83 -9.55
C GLY A 154 -14.73 -14.02 -10.19
N TRP A 155 -13.40 -14.00 -10.20
CA TRP A 155 -12.53 -15.05 -10.73
C TRP A 155 -11.12 -14.92 -10.13
N ASN A 156 -10.17 -15.77 -10.58
CA ASN A 156 -8.76 -15.63 -10.23
C ASN A 156 -8.14 -14.38 -10.87
N PHE A 157 -7.05 -13.87 -10.31
CA PHE A 157 -6.32 -12.69 -10.76
C PHE A 157 -7.12 -11.39 -10.70
N ASN A 158 -8.04 -11.25 -9.72
CA ASN A 158 -8.54 -9.94 -9.31
C ASN A 158 -7.45 -9.21 -8.51
N LYS A 159 -7.34 -7.90 -8.69
CA LYS A 159 -6.30 -7.06 -8.10
C LYS A 159 -6.94 -5.99 -7.23
N TYR A 160 -6.49 -5.91 -5.98
CA TYR A 160 -6.93 -4.90 -5.03
C TYR A 160 -5.75 -3.97 -4.72
N LEU A 161 -5.89 -2.71 -5.08
CA LEU A 161 -4.91 -1.68 -4.78
C LEU A 161 -5.27 -1.05 -3.44
N VAL A 162 -4.44 -1.29 -2.44
CA VAL A 162 -4.71 -0.90 -1.05
C VAL A 162 -3.71 0.16 -0.62
N ARG A 163 -4.23 1.29 -0.15
CA ARG A 163 -3.41 2.38 0.38
C ARG A 163 -2.73 1.98 1.69
N ALA A 164 -1.72 2.74 2.08
CA ALA A 164 -0.99 2.55 3.34
C ALA A 164 -1.90 2.60 4.59
N ASP A 165 -3.04 3.29 4.52
CA ASP A 165 -4.06 3.34 5.58
C ASP A 165 -5.03 2.15 5.56
N GLY A 166 -4.87 1.21 4.63
CA GLY A 166 -5.71 0.01 4.48
C GLY A 166 -6.99 0.22 3.70
N LYS A 167 -7.22 1.39 3.12
CA LYS A 167 -8.38 1.62 2.26
C LYS A 167 -8.10 1.16 0.84
N VAL A 168 -9.04 0.43 0.27
CA VAL A 168 -8.96 0.03 -1.14
C VAL A 168 -9.12 1.27 -2.01
N LEU A 169 -8.10 1.57 -2.80
CA LEU A 169 -8.15 2.63 -3.81
C LEU A 169 -8.95 2.17 -5.03
N GLN A 170 -8.70 0.94 -5.48
CA GLN A 170 -9.34 0.38 -6.66
C GLN A 170 -9.33 -1.15 -6.62
N HIS A 171 -10.39 -1.76 -7.11
CA HIS A 171 -10.49 -3.18 -7.41
C HIS A 171 -10.55 -3.35 -8.93
N LEU A 172 -9.66 -4.16 -9.48
CA LEU A 172 -9.54 -4.45 -10.90
C LEU A 172 -9.87 -5.91 -11.17
N ASP A 173 -10.72 -6.13 -12.17
CA ASP A 173 -11.13 -7.46 -12.62
C ASP A 173 -9.95 -8.27 -13.21
N SER A 174 -10.13 -9.58 -13.33
CA SER A 174 -9.17 -10.52 -13.93
C SER A 174 -8.71 -10.10 -15.33
N LYS A 175 -9.62 -9.51 -16.13
CA LYS A 175 -9.34 -9.10 -17.51
C LYS A 175 -8.42 -7.89 -17.64
N VAL A 176 -8.29 -7.10 -16.56
CA VAL A 176 -7.34 -5.98 -16.55
C VAL A 176 -5.93 -6.52 -16.41
N ALA A 177 -5.25 -6.65 -17.54
CA ALA A 177 -3.89 -7.19 -17.60
C ALA A 177 -2.87 -6.23 -16.92
N PRO A 178 -1.85 -6.76 -16.23
CA PRO A 178 -0.82 -5.93 -15.60
C PRO A 178 -0.02 -5.04 -16.57
N GLU A 179 -0.03 -5.36 -17.87
CA GLU A 179 0.61 -4.59 -18.94
C GLU A 179 -0.28 -3.45 -19.47
N SER A 180 -1.55 -3.42 -19.07
CA SER A 180 -2.51 -2.42 -19.57
C SER A 180 -2.23 -1.02 -19.01
N SER A 181 -2.63 0.00 -19.76
CA SER A 181 -2.56 1.39 -19.29
C SER A 181 -3.47 1.64 -18.09
N GLU A 182 -4.62 0.98 -18.02
CA GLU A 182 -5.54 1.04 -16.89
C GLU A 182 -4.86 0.58 -15.60
N PHE A 183 -4.24 -0.60 -15.62
CA PHE A 183 -3.52 -1.14 -14.46
C PHE A 183 -2.34 -0.24 -14.07
N THR A 184 -1.54 0.19 -15.05
CA THR A 184 -0.39 1.05 -14.79
C THR A 184 -0.83 2.37 -14.15
N THR A 185 -1.89 3.00 -14.66
CA THR A 185 -2.45 4.23 -14.09
C THR A 185 -2.93 4.03 -12.66
N ALA A 186 -3.58 2.91 -12.37
CA ALA A 186 -4.04 2.58 -11.02
C ALA A 186 -2.86 2.42 -10.05
N VAL A 187 -1.81 1.68 -10.44
CA VAL A 187 -0.59 1.52 -9.63
C VAL A 187 0.12 2.86 -9.41
N GLU A 188 0.27 3.69 -10.45
CA GLU A 188 0.87 5.02 -10.30
C GLU A 188 0.04 5.93 -9.36
N SER A 189 -1.29 5.79 -9.38
CA SER A 189 -2.17 6.54 -8.46
C SER A 189 -2.05 6.07 -7.02
N LEU A 190 -1.78 4.78 -6.81
CA LEU A 190 -1.55 4.20 -5.49
C LEU A 190 -0.25 4.71 -4.85
N LEU A 191 0.75 5.07 -5.67
CA LEU A 191 2.10 5.44 -5.25
C LEU A 191 2.31 6.97 -5.13
N LYS A 192 1.26 7.76 -5.28
CA LYS A 192 1.28 9.23 -5.05
C LYS A 192 1.07 9.55 -3.59
#